data_273740004f226ec082fe95fa5d511135
#
_entry.id   273740004f226ec082fe95fa5d511135
#
_cell.length_a   1.000
_cell.length_b   1.000
_cell.length_c   1.000
_cell.angle_alpha   90.00
_cell.angle_beta   90.00
_cell.angle_gamma   90.00
#
_symmetry.space_group_name_H-M   'P 1'
#
loop_
_entity.id
_entity.type
_entity.pdbx_description
1 polymer ?
#
loop_
_entity_poly.entity_id
_entity_poly.type
_entity_poly.pdbx_seq_one_letter_code
_entity_poly.pdbx_strand_id
1 'polypeptide(L)'
;MKKVSLAVTAICLIWVLSGCGNSVPEEEPPQSFSNMESAEVPKETEPEGQSDEIQGEAEESNGLLTEQKQIESEQTEENRLEAEEMSILMKIGXETVTVTWEXNESVXALKELLREQSMSIQMSMYGGFEQVGSLGTSLPRDDEQTTTQAGDIVLYSGNQMVVFYGSNSWAYTRLGKITDKSAGELKEMLGGGDVTITLELVS
;
A
#
# COMPACT_ATOMS: atom_id res chain seq x y z
N MET A 1 -36.49 54.22 -7.41
CA MET A 1 -35.20 54.15 -6.73
C MET A 1 -35.44 54.22 -5.23
N LYS A 2 -35.53 53.07 -4.56
CA LYS A 2 -35.69 53.00 -3.09
C LYS A 2 -34.51 52.25 -2.52
N LYS A 3 -33.68 52.91 -1.74
CA LYS A 3 -32.54 52.32 -1.02
C LYS A 3 -33.04 51.68 0.27
N VAL A 4 -32.86 50.37 0.40
CA VAL A 4 -33.13 49.65 1.65
C VAL A 4 -31.83 49.48 2.41
N SER A 5 -31.75 50.11 3.56
CA SER A 5 -30.62 50.02 4.48
C SER A 5 -30.88 48.87 5.47
N LEU A 6 -30.02 47.88 5.48
CA LEU A 6 -30.12 46.78 6.43
C LEU A 6 -29.11 46.98 7.56
N ALA A 7 -29.62 47.16 8.76
CA ALA A 7 -28.83 47.29 9.97
C ALA A 7 -28.48 45.89 10.52
N VAL A 8 -27.22 45.61 10.70
CA VAL A 8 -26.74 44.37 11.31
C VAL A 8 -26.51 44.64 12.80
N THR A 9 -27.27 43.96 13.62
CA THR A 9 -27.13 44.01 15.08
C THR A 9 -26.16 42.91 15.52
N ALA A 10 -25.04 43.35 16.07
CA ALA A 10 -24.06 42.44 16.66
C ALA A 10 -24.47 42.12 18.11
N ILE A 11 -24.71 40.84 18.38
CA ILE A 11 -24.93 40.33 19.74
C ILE A 11 -23.62 39.73 20.25
N CYS A 12 -22.99 40.42 21.20
CA CYS A 12 -21.83 39.89 21.92
C CYS A 12 -22.32 39.06 23.12
N LEU A 13 -22.10 37.76 23.04
CA LEU A 13 -22.30 36.87 24.20
C LEU A 13 -20.94 36.62 24.86
N ILE A 14 -20.81 37.14 26.06
CA ILE A 14 -19.63 36.93 26.93
C ILE A 14 -19.88 35.65 27.74
N TRP A 15 -19.09 34.63 27.52
CA TRP A 15 -19.07 33.45 28.37
C TRP A 15 -17.91 33.57 29.39
N VAL A 16 -18.30 33.52 30.65
CA VAL A 16 -17.40 33.59 31.81
C VAL A 16 -16.83 32.20 32.06
N LEU A 17 -15.51 32.12 32.15
CA LEU A 17 -14.75 30.93 32.47
C LEU A 17 -14.95 30.49 33.92
N SER A 18 -15.46 29.30 34.13
CA SER A 18 -15.29 28.61 35.42
C SER A 18 -14.34 27.42 35.18
N GLY A 19 -13.18 27.52 35.73
CA GLY A 19 -12.16 26.48 35.64
C GLY A 19 -12.46 25.35 36.60
N CYS A 20 -12.30 24.13 36.12
CA CYS A 20 -11.98 22.95 36.94
C CYS A 20 -10.94 22.16 36.21
N GLY A 21 -9.82 22.02 36.85
CA GLY A 21 -8.72 21.24 36.32
C GLY A 21 -9.05 19.75 36.28
N ASN A 22 -8.79 19.13 35.16
CA ASN A 22 -8.78 17.69 35.08
C ASN A 22 -7.46 17.25 34.45
N SER A 23 -6.69 16.53 35.25
CA SER A 23 -5.39 15.97 34.83
C SER A 23 -5.62 14.91 33.75
N VAL A 24 -5.02 15.10 32.62
CA VAL A 24 -4.96 14.10 31.55
C VAL A 24 -3.94 13.02 31.97
N PRO A 25 -4.30 11.76 32.00
CA PRO A 25 -3.27 10.72 32.18
C PRO A 25 -2.40 10.65 30.93
N GLU A 26 -1.13 10.80 31.12
CA GLU A 26 -0.08 10.61 30.15
C GLU A 26 0.00 9.11 29.83
N GLU A 27 -0.48 8.69 28.67
CA GLU A 27 -0.32 7.31 28.20
C GLU A 27 1.13 7.10 27.73
N GLU A 28 1.88 6.32 28.46
CA GLU A 28 3.20 5.85 28.07
C GLU A 28 3.09 4.88 26.86
N PRO A 29 4.05 4.94 25.92
CA PRO A 29 4.08 3.97 24.82
C PRO A 29 4.38 2.57 25.34
N PRO A 30 3.85 1.51 24.72
CA PRO A 30 4.03 0.15 25.20
C PRO A 30 5.50 -0.28 25.16
N GLN A 31 5.96 -0.75 26.30
CA GLN A 31 7.30 -1.26 26.53
C GLN A 31 7.57 -2.52 25.67
N SER A 32 8.73 -2.57 25.09
CA SER A 32 9.25 -3.69 24.31
C SER A 32 9.30 -4.98 25.15
N PHE A 33 8.67 -6.03 24.65
CA PHE A 33 8.86 -7.37 25.21
C PHE A 33 10.16 -7.97 24.66
N SER A 34 11.22 -7.84 25.43
CA SER A 34 12.40 -8.67 25.28
C SER A 34 12.33 -9.74 26.38
N ASN A 35 12.26 -10.93 26.00
CA ASN A 35 12.73 -12.20 26.59
C ASN A 35 11.81 -13.34 26.23
N MET A 36 12.31 -14.20 25.35
CA MET A 36 11.96 -15.60 25.41
C MET A 36 13.18 -16.46 25.20
N GLU A 37 13.46 -17.11 26.26
CA GLU A 37 14.46 -18.08 26.62
C GLU A 37 14.54 -19.28 25.69
N SER A 38 15.74 -19.73 25.43
CA SER A 38 16.13 -20.99 24.77
C SER A 38 15.35 -22.20 25.26
N ALA A 39 14.73 -22.92 24.37
CA ALA A 39 14.29 -24.28 24.61
C ALA A 39 15.12 -25.26 23.80
N GLU A 40 15.69 -26.21 24.49
CA GLU A 40 16.56 -27.27 24.01
C GLU A 40 15.90 -28.23 23.02
N VAL A 41 16.67 -28.66 22.03
CA VAL A 41 16.32 -29.70 21.06
C VAL A 41 16.55 -31.09 21.69
N PRO A 42 15.55 -31.98 21.69
CA PRO A 42 15.82 -33.38 22.05
C PRO A 42 16.36 -34.13 20.84
N LYS A 43 17.47 -34.75 21.03
CA LYS A 43 18.14 -35.67 20.13
C LYS A 43 17.43 -37.03 20.15
N GLU A 44 16.89 -37.45 19.04
CA GLU A 44 16.32 -38.78 18.93
C GLU A 44 16.94 -39.61 17.82
N THR A 45 17.19 -40.82 18.19
CA THR A 45 17.99 -41.93 17.68
C THR A 45 17.43 -42.53 16.38
N GLU A 46 18.31 -42.86 15.45
CA GLU A 46 18.02 -43.70 14.27
C GLU A 46 17.81 -45.15 14.67
N PRO A 47 16.94 -45.87 13.97
CA PRO A 47 17.10 -47.32 13.81
C PRO A 47 17.45 -47.68 12.35
N GLU A 48 18.48 -48.50 12.20
CA GLU A 48 18.88 -49.16 10.94
C GLU A 48 17.86 -50.24 10.61
N GLY A 49 17.64 -50.47 9.32
CA GLY A 49 16.92 -51.65 8.89
C GLY A 49 16.55 -51.73 7.42
N GLN A 50 17.42 -52.36 6.66
CA GLN A 50 17.22 -53.25 5.54
C GLN A 50 16.63 -52.80 4.21
N SER A 51 17.48 -52.94 3.23
CA SER A 51 17.29 -52.95 1.79
C SER A 51 16.32 -54.01 1.28
N ASP A 52 15.47 -53.59 0.34
CA ASP A 52 14.98 -54.48 -0.70
C ASP A 52 14.91 -53.73 -2.02
N GLU A 53 15.63 -54.24 -3.00
CA GLU A 53 15.68 -53.78 -4.37
C GLU A 53 14.34 -54.01 -5.08
N ILE A 54 13.75 -52.95 -5.58
CA ILE A 54 12.76 -53.06 -6.64
C ILE A 54 13.24 -52.17 -7.80
N GLN A 55 13.83 -52.76 -8.79
CA GLN A 55 14.06 -52.17 -10.11
C GLN A 55 12.76 -52.22 -10.90
N GLY A 56 12.37 -51.12 -11.44
CA GLY A 56 11.32 -51.10 -12.45
C GLY A 56 10.63 -49.76 -12.63
N GLU A 57 10.89 -49.15 -13.77
CA GLU A 57 10.08 -48.14 -14.45
C GLU A 57 9.91 -46.77 -13.78
N ALA A 58 10.90 -45.91 -13.96
CA ALA A 58 10.77 -44.48 -13.57
C ALA A 58 11.29 -43.49 -14.64
N GLU A 59 11.15 -43.79 -15.90
CA GLU A 59 11.67 -42.90 -16.97
C GLU A 59 10.57 -42.08 -17.71
N GLU A 60 9.31 -42.49 -17.64
CA GLU A 60 8.25 -41.81 -18.39
C GLU A 60 7.55 -40.68 -17.64
N SER A 61 7.60 -40.66 -16.30
CA SER A 61 6.94 -39.61 -15.52
C SER A 61 7.78 -38.33 -15.40
N ASN A 62 9.09 -38.42 -15.59
CA ASN A 62 10.00 -37.27 -15.41
C ASN A 62 9.97 -36.29 -16.60
N GLY A 63 9.68 -36.78 -17.79
CA GLY A 63 9.54 -35.97 -19.01
C GLY A 63 8.32 -35.04 -18.97
N LEU A 64 7.18 -35.55 -18.49
CA LEU A 64 5.93 -34.80 -18.44
C LEU A 64 5.99 -33.67 -17.40
N LEU A 65 6.62 -33.90 -16.28
CA LEU A 65 6.79 -32.90 -15.21
C LEU A 65 7.70 -31.75 -15.63
N THR A 66 8.75 -32.09 -16.43
CA THR A 66 9.71 -31.08 -16.93
C THR A 66 9.07 -30.22 -18.03
N GLU A 67 8.28 -30.82 -18.89
CA GLU A 67 7.56 -30.09 -19.96
C GLU A 67 6.49 -29.17 -19.42
N GLN A 68 5.71 -29.60 -18.43
CA GLN A 68 4.71 -28.76 -17.74
C GLN A 68 5.35 -27.56 -17.04
N LYS A 69 6.45 -27.78 -16.35
CA LYS A 69 7.19 -26.72 -15.66
C LYS A 69 7.80 -25.69 -16.64
N GLN A 70 8.20 -26.14 -17.83
CA GLN A 70 8.73 -25.26 -18.86
C GLN A 70 7.62 -24.41 -19.51
N ILE A 71 6.48 -24.98 -19.80
CA ILE A 71 5.30 -24.25 -20.32
C ILE A 71 4.84 -23.18 -19.29
N GLU A 72 4.79 -23.54 -18.02
CA GLU A 72 4.39 -22.62 -16.94
C GLU A 72 5.39 -21.46 -16.79
N SER A 73 6.69 -21.73 -16.96
CA SER A 73 7.71 -20.67 -16.91
C SER A 73 7.67 -19.74 -18.14
N GLU A 74 7.42 -20.28 -19.33
CA GLU A 74 7.30 -19.48 -20.56
C GLU A 74 6.04 -18.60 -20.53
N GLN A 75 4.93 -19.11 -20.05
CA GLN A 75 3.67 -18.37 -19.88
C GLN A 75 3.81 -17.24 -18.86
N THR A 76 4.54 -17.48 -17.78
CA THR A 76 4.81 -16.47 -16.75
C THR A 76 5.66 -15.32 -17.30
N GLU A 77 6.67 -15.63 -18.12
CA GLU A 77 7.54 -14.64 -18.75
C GLU A 77 6.79 -13.81 -19.80
N GLU A 78 5.95 -14.44 -20.62
CA GLU A 78 5.12 -13.74 -21.60
C GLU A 78 4.13 -12.80 -20.94
N ASN A 79 3.45 -13.23 -19.88
CA ASN A 79 2.56 -12.39 -19.07
C ASN A 79 3.30 -11.20 -18.44
N ARG A 80 4.51 -11.43 -17.98
CA ARG A 80 5.36 -10.37 -17.43
C ARG A 80 5.73 -9.31 -18.47
N LEU A 81 6.12 -9.73 -19.66
CA LEU A 81 6.46 -8.81 -20.76
C LEU A 81 5.25 -7.97 -21.19
N GLU A 82 4.07 -8.57 -21.28
CA GLU A 82 2.83 -7.85 -21.58
C GLU A 82 2.49 -6.83 -20.47
N ALA A 83 2.69 -7.19 -19.21
CA ALA A 83 2.44 -6.29 -18.08
C ALA A 83 3.38 -5.06 -18.12
N GLU A 84 4.62 -5.24 -18.57
CA GLU A 84 5.57 -4.13 -18.71
C GLU A 84 5.10 -3.08 -19.73
N GLU A 85 4.43 -3.48 -20.80
CA GLU A 85 3.90 -2.57 -21.84
C GLU A 85 2.65 -1.82 -21.40
N MET A 86 1.88 -2.35 -20.44
CA MET A 86 0.66 -1.71 -19.93
C MET A 86 0.97 -0.64 -18.88
N SER A 87 0.13 0.38 -18.81
CA SER A 87 0.24 1.48 -17.84
C SER A 87 -0.92 1.46 -16.85
N ILE A 88 -0.67 1.92 -15.63
CA ILE A 88 -1.72 2.07 -14.62
C ILE A 88 -2.28 3.50 -14.70
N LEU A 89 -3.56 3.62 -15.03
CA LEU A 89 -4.32 4.85 -14.92
C LEU A 89 -4.80 5.02 -13.48
N MET A 90 -4.58 6.19 -12.91
CA MET A 90 -5.03 6.52 -11.55
C MET A 90 -6.03 7.66 -11.57
N LYS A 91 -7.11 7.51 -10.81
CA LYS A 91 -8.10 8.56 -10.56
C LYS A 91 -8.23 8.82 -9.06
N ILE A 92 -8.37 10.09 -8.70
CA ILE A 92 -8.69 10.53 -7.35
C ILE A 92 -10.11 11.10 -7.39
N GLY A 93 -11.00 10.34 -6.83
CA GLY A 93 -12.42 10.69 -7.06
C GLY A 93 -12.77 10.58 -8.56
N UNK A 94 -12.99 11.59 -9.18
CA UNK A 94 -13.30 11.75 -10.39
C UNK A 94 -12.29 12.10 -11.20
N GLU A 95 -11.24 12.62 -10.78
CA GLU A 95 -10.20 13.31 -11.53
C GLU A 95 -9.04 12.38 -11.86
N THR A 96 -8.67 12.27 -13.14
CA THR A 96 -7.50 11.49 -13.59
C THR A 96 -6.23 12.28 -13.30
N VAL A 97 -5.23 11.59 -12.76
CA VAL A 97 -3.90 12.15 -12.48
C VAL A 97 -2.84 11.38 -13.26
N THR A 98 -1.77 12.09 -13.67
CA THR A 98 -0.63 11.47 -14.34
C THR A 98 0.38 11.00 -13.32
N VAL A 99 0.68 9.71 -13.34
CA VAL A 99 1.62 9.07 -12.41
C VAL A 99 2.81 8.51 -13.20
N THR A 100 4.01 8.83 -12.75
CA THR A 100 5.22 8.10 -13.13
C THR A 100 5.37 6.94 -12.14
N TRP A 101 5.13 5.72 -12.63
CA TRP A 101 5.21 4.50 -11.83
C TRP A 101 6.64 3.97 -11.81
N GLU A 102 7.03 3.26 -10.73
CA GLU A 102 8.35 2.68 -10.57
C GLU A 102 8.45 1.33 -11.30
N UNK A 103 9.27 0.78 -11.49
CA UNK A 103 9.60 -0.24 -12.02
C UNK A 103 10.01 -1.19 -11.24
N ASN A 104 9.48 -1.55 -10.38
CA ASN A 104 9.85 -2.53 -9.35
C ASN A 104 8.84 -3.67 -9.24
N GLU A 105 9.18 -4.71 -8.48
CA GLU A 105 8.36 -5.92 -8.28
C GLU A 105 6.98 -5.60 -7.68
N SER A 106 6.87 -4.55 -6.87
CA SER A 106 5.59 -4.12 -6.28
C SER A 106 4.64 -3.60 -7.36
N VAL A 107 5.11 -2.83 -8.28
CA VAL A 107 4.35 -2.31 -9.43
C VAL A 107 4.07 -3.40 -10.46
N UNK A 108 4.78 -4.24 -10.58
CA UNK A 108 4.60 -5.29 -11.31
C UNK A 108 3.52 -6.03 -10.87
N ALA A 109 3.57 -6.48 -9.57
CA ALA A 109 2.50 -7.23 -8.93
C ALA A 109 1.16 -6.46 -8.90
N LEU A 110 1.20 -5.16 -8.71
CA LEU A 110 0.00 -4.31 -8.78
C LEU A 110 -0.65 -4.37 -10.17
N LYS A 111 0.13 -4.33 -11.24
CA LYS A 111 -0.37 -4.49 -12.63
C LYS A 111 -1.06 -5.84 -12.83
N GLU A 112 -0.49 -6.92 -12.29
CA GLU A 112 -1.08 -8.26 -12.38
C GLU A 112 -2.46 -8.32 -11.70
N LEU A 113 -2.61 -7.70 -10.53
CA LEU A 113 -3.92 -7.59 -9.87
C LEU A 113 -4.92 -6.82 -10.74
N LEU A 114 -4.46 -5.77 -11.40
CA LEU A 114 -5.30 -4.91 -12.26
C LEU A 114 -5.68 -5.56 -13.60
N ARG A 115 -5.01 -6.63 -14.02
CA ARG A 115 -5.43 -7.46 -15.17
C ARG A 115 -6.80 -8.11 -14.94
N GLU A 116 -7.03 -8.55 -13.72
CA GLU A 116 -8.28 -9.22 -13.34
C GLU A 116 -9.46 -8.24 -13.27
N GLN A 117 -9.22 -7.08 -12.68
CA GLN A 117 -10.26 -6.05 -12.53
C GLN A 117 -9.66 -4.72 -12.07
N SER A 118 -10.34 -3.64 -12.36
CA SER A 118 -10.00 -2.34 -11.77
C SER A 118 -10.14 -2.37 -10.25
N MET A 119 -9.33 -1.60 -9.56
CA MET A 119 -9.30 -1.56 -8.10
C MET A 119 -9.81 -0.21 -7.60
N SER A 120 -10.76 -0.22 -6.68
CA SER A 120 -11.27 0.97 -6.00
C SER A 120 -10.86 0.93 -4.52
N ILE A 121 -10.02 1.85 -4.12
CA ILE A 121 -9.41 1.91 -2.79
C ILE A 121 -10.05 3.06 -2.01
N GLN A 122 -10.69 2.74 -0.89
CA GLN A 122 -11.15 3.75 0.05
C GLN A 122 -9.98 4.23 0.87
N MET A 123 -9.63 5.49 0.73
CA MET A 123 -8.50 6.11 1.41
C MET A 123 -9.01 6.94 2.59
N SER A 124 -8.30 6.87 3.70
CA SER A 124 -8.57 7.70 4.88
C SER A 124 -7.42 8.65 5.16
N MET A 125 -7.76 9.87 5.51
CA MET A 125 -6.79 10.90 5.86
C MET A 125 -6.05 10.55 7.15
N TYR A 126 -4.72 10.62 7.12
CA TYR A 126 -3.89 10.35 8.29
C TYR A 126 -2.83 11.45 8.46
N GLY A 127 -2.62 11.86 9.70
CA GLY A 127 -1.59 12.82 10.09
C GLY A 127 -1.73 14.24 9.51
N GLY A 128 -2.71 14.48 8.64
CA GLY A 128 -2.87 15.76 7.94
C GLY A 128 -1.88 15.98 6.80
N PHE A 129 -1.24 14.91 6.32
CA PHE A 129 -0.23 14.96 5.25
C PHE A 129 -0.31 13.79 4.26
N GLU A 130 -1.15 12.78 4.50
CA GLU A 130 -1.26 11.60 3.65
C GLU A 130 -2.68 11.02 3.65
N GLN A 131 -2.98 10.25 2.60
CA GLN A 131 -4.14 9.38 2.49
C GLN A 131 -3.64 7.93 2.51
N VAL A 132 -4.27 7.07 3.29
CA VAL A 132 -3.89 5.67 3.47
C VAL A 132 -5.08 4.76 3.15
N GLY A 133 -4.88 3.74 2.32
CA GLY A 133 -5.93 2.78 1.97
C GLY A 133 -5.39 1.37 1.77
N SER A 134 -6.20 0.38 2.16
CA SER A 134 -5.84 -1.03 2.01
C SER A 134 -6.00 -1.49 0.57
N LEU A 135 -4.99 -2.23 0.06
CA LEU A 135 -5.05 -2.92 -1.24
C LEU A 135 -5.85 -4.23 -1.17
N GLY A 136 -6.20 -4.70 0.04
CA GLY A 136 -6.91 -5.97 0.22
C GLY A 136 -6.03 -7.20 0.06
N THR A 137 -4.80 -7.02 -0.36
CA THR A 137 -3.80 -8.08 -0.56
C THR A 137 -2.41 -7.53 -0.28
N SER A 138 -1.40 -8.41 -0.19
CA SER A 138 -0.01 -8.00 -0.01
C SER A 138 0.74 -8.06 -1.33
N LEU A 139 1.58 -7.07 -1.58
CA LEU A 139 2.51 -6.98 -2.70
C LEU A 139 3.94 -7.24 -2.20
N PRO A 140 4.84 -7.67 -3.09
CA PRO A 140 6.29 -7.64 -2.78
C PRO A 140 6.71 -6.26 -2.30
N ARG A 141 7.67 -6.20 -1.40
CA ARG A 141 8.15 -4.92 -0.88
C ARG A 141 9.68 -4.88 -0.77
N ASP A 142 10.23 -3.70 -0.95
CA ASP A 142 11.64 -3.39 -0.76
C ASP A 142 11.72 -2.03 -0.05
N ASP A 143 11.55 -2.07 1.25
CA ASP A 143 11.38 -0.86 2.06
C ASP A 143 12.70 -0.15 2.29
N GLU A 144 12.78 1.10 1.86
CA GLU A 144 13.92 1.98 2.06
C GLU A 144 13.54 3.21 2.90
N GLN A 145 14.45 3.66 3.74
CA GLN A 145 14.28 4.90 4.51
C GLN A 145 14.13 6.07 3.53
N THR A 146 12.96 6.67 3.49
CA THR A 146 12.57 7.66 2.50
C THR A 146 11.93 8.87 3.19
N THR A 147 12.29 10.07 2.75
CA THR A 147 11.55 11.29 3.08
C THR A 147 10.66 11.62 1.89
N THR A 148 9.35 11.52 2.09
CA THR A 148 8.35 11.71 1.05
C THR A 148 8.04 13.20 0.81
N GLN A 149 7.41 13.48 -0.32
CA GLN A 149 6.93 14.80 -0.71
C GLN A 149 5.51 14.67 -1.28
N ALA A 150 4.83 15.79 -1.44
CA ALA A 150 3.53 15.81 -2.08
C ALA A 150 3.60 15.17 -3.47
N GLY A 151 2.69 14.27 -3.76
CA GLY A 151 2.60 13.48 -4.98
C GLY A 151 3.24 12.09 -4.90
N ASP A 152 4.08 11.83 -3.91
CA ASP A 152 4.69 10.50 -3.75
C ASP A 152 3.61 9.46 -3.41
N ILE A 153 3.70 8.31 -4.06
CA ILE A 153 2.84 7.14 -3.85
C ILE A 153 3.76 6.02 -3.37
N VAL A 154 3.42 5.44 -2.21
CA VAL A 154 4.25 4.38 -1.62
C VAL A 154 3.39 3.22 -1.15
N LEU A 155 4.03 2.06 -0.98
CA LEU A 155 3.50 0.90 -0.29
C LEU A 155 4.02 0.92 1.15
N TYR A 156 3.12 0.81 2.09
CA TYR A 156 3.42 0.69 3.51
C TYR A 156 3.00 -0.70 4.01
N SER A 157 3.87 -1.35 4.75
CA SER A 157 3.64 -2.69 5.33
C SER A 157 3.23 -3.77 4.31
N GLY A 158 3.49 -3.53 3.03
CA GLY A 158 3.21 -4.48 1.95
C GLY A 158 1.76 -4.52 1.48
N ASN A 159 0.82 -3.88 2.17
CA ASN A 159 -0.60 -4.01 1.84
C ASN A 159 -1.41 -2.70 1.89
N GLN A 160 -0.75 -1.59 2.15
CA GLN A 160 -1.40 -0.28 2.18
C GLN A 160 -0.77 0.65 1.15
N MET A 161 -1.60 1.22 0.29
CA MET A 161 -1.20 2.32 -0.58
C MET A 161 -1.29 3.62 0.22
N VAL A 162 -0.25 4.43 0.13
CA VAL A 162 -0.21 5.77 0.78
C VAL A 162 0.08 6.81 -0.30
N VAL A 163 -0.71 7.88 -0.33
CA VAL A 163 -0.53 9.01 -1.25
C VAL A 163 -0.32 10.27 -0.43
N PHE A 164 0.81 10.92 -0.64
CA PHE A 164 1.22 12.09 0.15
C PHE A 164 0.75 13.39 -0.49
N TYR A 165 0.22 14.29 0.34
CA TYR A 165 0.01 15.71 0.02
C TYR A 165 0.83 16.62 0.94
N GLY A 166 1.63 16.02 1.83
CA GLY A 166 2.63 16.63 2.66
C GLY A 166 3.89 15.77 2.67
N SER A 167 4.55 15.64 3.80
CA SER A 167 5.83 14.91 3.93
C SER A 167 5.88 14.09 5.21
N ASN A 168 6.52 12.94 5.12
CA ASN A 168 6.85 12.08 6.25
C ASN A 168 8.19 11.39 5.96
N SER A 169 8.85 10.87 7.01
CA SER A 169 10.10 10.09 6.86
C SER A 169 9.94 8.75 7.55
N TRP A 170 9.99 7.68 6.75
CA TRP A 170 9.81 6.31 7.24
C TRP A 170 10.37 5.32 6.20
N ALA A 171 10.35 4.04 6.52
CA ALA A 171 10.71 2.98 5.58
C ALA A 171 9.49 2.63 4.72
N TYR A 172 9.61 2.85 3.40
CA TYR A 172 8.55 2.63 2.41
C TYR A 172 9.12 1.95 1.17
N THR A 173 8.30 1.20 0.47
CA THR A 173 8.56 0.80 -0.91
C THR A 173 7.90 1.83 -1.84
N ARG A 174 8.64 2.44 -2.74
CA ARG A 174 8.11 3.43 -3.67
C ARG A 174 7.27 2.75 -4.75
N LEU A 175 6.09 3.30 -5.04
CA LEU A 175 5.23 2.84 -6.14
C LEU A 175 5.26 3.83 -7.31
N GLY A 176 5.34 5.13 -7.04
CA GLY A 176 5.34 6.13 -8.08
C GLY A 176 5.21 7.55 -7.56
N LYS A 177 4.93 8.47 -8.50
CA LYS A 177 4.75 9.89 -8.20
C LYS A 177 3.74 10.54 -9.14
N ILE A 178 2.80 11.29 -8.60
CA ILE A 178 1.89 12.17 -9.35
C ILE A 178 2.71 13.36 -9.88
N THR A 179 2.65 13.60 -11.18
CA THR A 179 3.54 14.57 -11.84
C THR A 179 2.84 15.76 -12.48
N ASP A 180 1.51 15.69 -12.61
CA ASP A 180 0.71 16.75 -13.26
C ASP A 180 -0.03 17.67 -12.27
N LYS A 181 0.25 17.53 -10.98
CA LYS A 181 -0.37 18.34 -9.92
C LYS A 181 0.69 18.99 -9.04
N SER A 182 0.47 20.24 -8.71
CA SER A 182 1.27 20.95 -7.71
C SER A 182 0.92 20.48 -6.29
N ALA A 183 1.79 20.75 -5.33
CA ALA A 183 1.54 20.44 -3.91
C ALA A 183 0.27 21.11 -3.37
N GLY A 184 -0.07 22.30 -3.87
CA GLY A 184 -1.30 23.01 -3.50
C GLY A 184 -2.55 22.27 -3.98
N GLU A 185 -2.57 21.85 -5.24
CA GLU A 185 -3.67 21.09 -5.83
C GLU A 185 -3.85 19.74 -5.14
N LEU A 186 -2.75 19.04 -4.87
CA LEU A 186 -2.79 17.77 -4.12
C LEU A 186 -3.36 17.95 -2.72
N LYS A 187 -3.00 19.04 -2.05
CA LYS A 187 -3.55 19.35 -0.73
C LYS A 187 -5.06 19.64 -0.80
N GLU A 188 -5.54 20.30 -1.85
CA GLU A 188 -6.98 20.54 -2.07
C GLU A 188 -7.72 19.23 -2.37
N MET A 189 -7.13 18.35 -3.19
CA MET A 189 -7.73 17.07 -3.59
C MET A 189 -7.78 16.05 -2.44
N LEU A 190 -6.72 15.98 -1.64
CA LEU A 190 -6.49 14.90 -0.67
C LEU A 190 -6.63 15.33 0.79
N GLY A 191 -6.56 16.63 1.09
CA GLY A 191 -6.55 17.14 2.46
C GLY A 191 -7.91 17.57 2.99
N GLY A 192 -8.98 17.37 2.23
CA GLY A 192 -10.35 17.78 2.60
C GLY A 192 -11.18 16.72 3.30
N GLY A 193 -10.67 15.50 3.43
CA GLY A 193 -11.37 14.34 4.00
C GLY A 193 -10.96 13.06 3.28
N ASP A 194 -11.66 11.99 3.56
CA ASP A 194 -11.42 10.69 2.93
C ASP A 194 -11.75 10.75 1.43
N VAL A 195 -10.97 10.04 0.60
CA VAL A 195 -11.15 10.02 -0.86
C VAL A 195 -11.16 8.58 -1.37
N THR A 196 -11.68 8.39 -2.57
CA THR A 196 -11.59 7.11 -3.29
C THR A 196 -10.55 7.24 -4.38
N ILE A 197 -9.61 6.29 -4.44
CA ILE A 197 -8.66 6.14 -5.54
C ILE A 197 -9.09 4.95 -6.38
N THR A 198 -9.15 5.14 -7.70
CA THR A 198 -9.39 4.07 -8.66
C THR A 198 -8.15 3.85 -9.51
N LEU A 199 -7.75 2.58 -9.63
CA LEU A 199 -6.66 2.14 -10.48
C LEU A 199 -7.21 1.23 -11.58
N GLU A 200 -6.80 1.48 -12.83
CA GLU A 200 -7.20 0.71 -14.01
C GLU A 200 -5.94 0.42 -14.85
N LEU A 201 -5.85 -0.78 -15.39
CA LEU A 201 -4.77 -1.12 -16.33
C LEU A 201 -5.20 -0.67 -17.72
N VAL A 202 -4.33 0.04 -18.42
CA VAL A 202 -4.59 0.57 -19.76
C VAL A 202 -3.41 0.24 -20.71
N SER A 203 -3.72 -0.04 -21.98
CA SER A 203 -2.76 -0.28 -23.07
C SER A 203 -2.29 1.03 -23.71
#